data_50d4b2e1c609001c442b653880c2ff65
#
_entry.id   50d4b2e1c609001c442b653880c2ff65
#
_cell.length_a   1.000
_cell.length_b   1.000
_cell.length_c   1.000
_cell.angle_alpha   90.00
_cell.angle_beta   90.00
_cell.angle_gamma   90.00
#
_symmetry.space_group_name_H-M   'P 1'
#
loop_
_entity.id
_entity.type
_entity.pdbx_description
1 polymer ?
#
loop_
_entity_poly.entity_id
_entity_poly.type
_entity_poly.pdbx_seq_one_letter_code
_entity_poly.pdbx_strand_id
1 'polypeptide(L)'
;MKHVFPVNVNEKCRVILTEHGANVLNAYYRKQEQEVLVYKMQMDLGTVSKGQVIDMQLWELMHIFGKHLFVGADQVFKDNKLLIEKR
;
A
#
# COMPACT_ATOMS: atom_id res chain seq x y z
N MET A 1 1.32 -29.54 11.27
CA MET A 1 0.81 -28.55 12.23
C MET A 1 1.14 -27.15 11.74
N LYS A 2 0.15 -26.29 11.66
CA LYS A 2 0.35 -24.91 11.25
C LYS A 2 0.80 -24.08 12.44
N HIS A 3 1.87 -23.33 12.27
CA HIS A 3 2.28 -22.36 13.27
C HIS A 3 1.61 -21.04 12.95
N VAL A 4 0.98 -20.48 13.94
CA VAL A 4 0.30 -19.17 13.82
C VAL A 4 1.12 -18.15 14.58
N PHE A 5 1.54 -17.10 13.88
CA PHE A 5 2.29 -16.01 14.47
C PHE A 5 1.39 -14.77 14.53
N PRO A 6 1.26 -14.15 15.69
CA PRO A 6 0.49 -12.91 15.77
C PRO A 6 1.20 -11.81 15.00
N VAL A 7 0.43 -11.08 14.19
CA VAL A 7 0.93 -9.92 13.46
C VAL A 7 0.14 -8.70 13.92
N ASN A 8 0.84 -7.69 14.42
CA ASN A 8 0.21 -6.45 14.83
C ASN A 8 -0.07 -5.60 13.59
N VAL A 9 -1.29 -5.06 13.49
CA VAL A 9 -1.69 -4.22 12.35
C VAL A 9 -0.85 -2.95 12.24
N ASN A 10 -0.16 -2.55 13.29
CA ASN A 10 0.75 -1.40 13.28
C ASN A 10 2.17 -1.76 12.84
N GLU A 11 2.43 -3.03 12.54
CA GLU A 11 3.75 -3.43 12.06
C GLU A 11 4.04 -2.84 10.70
N LYS A 12 5.30 -2.44 10.51
CA LYS A 12 5.74 -1.92 9.23
C LYS A 12 5.91 -3.02 8.22
N CYS A 13 5.37 -2.79 7.04
CA CYS A 13 5.46 -3.74 5.93
C CYS A 13 6.16 -3.08 4.77
N ARG A 14 6.94 -3.88 4.05
CA ARG A 14 7.64 -3.45 2.85
C ARG A 14 7.10 -4.22 1.66
N VAL A 15 6.76 -3.51 0.59
CA VAL A 15 6.28 -4.11 -0.65
C VAL A 15 6.99 -3.48 -1.83
N ILE A 16 7.08 -4.24 -2.92
CA ILE A 16 7.58 -3.73 -4.19
C ILE A 16 6.37 -3.60 -5.11
N LEU A 17 6.12 -2.40 -5.61
CA LEU A 17 4.94 -2.13 -6.43
C LEU A 17 5.09 -2.70 -7.83
N THR A 18 4.01 -3.32 -8.33
CA THR A 18 3.84 -3.58 -9.76
C THR A 18 3.33 -2.29 -10.42
N GLU A 19 3.22 -2.30 -11.76
CA GLU A 19 2.61 -1.19 -12.46
C GLU A 19 1.19 -0.93 -11.96
N HIS A 20 0.40 -1.99 -11.77
CA HIS A 20 -0.95 -1.89 -11.23
C HIS A 20 -0.94 -1.32 -9.81
N GLY A 21 -0.04 -1.80 -8.95
CA GLY A 21 0.11 -1.30 -7.59
C GLY A 21 0.47 0.18 -7.56
N ALA A 22 1.38 0.61 -8.43
CA ALA A 22 1.74 2.01 -8.55
C ALA A 22 0.53 2.86 -8.96
N ASN A 23 -0.26 2.38 -9.91
CA ASN A 23 -1.47 3.08 -10.35
C ASN A 23 -2.49 3.22 -9.22
N VAL A 24 -2.68 2.16 -8.44
CA VAL A 24 -3.60 2.18 -7.29
C VAL A 24 -3.15 3.21 -6.26
N LEU A 25 -1.87 3.21 -5.91
CA LEU A 25 -1.35 4.13 -4.91
C LEU A 25 -1.38 5.58 -5.40
N ASN A 26 -1.04 5.82 -6.66
CA ASN A 26 -1.13 7.15 -7.23
C ASN A 26 -2.55 7.68 -7.22
N ALA A 27 -3.53 6.84 -7.57
CA ALA A 27 -4.94 7.22 -7.52
C ALA A 27 -5.37 7.60 -6.10
N TYR A 28 -4.91 6.83 -5.10
CA TYR A 28 -5.17 7.11 -3.70
C TYR A 28 -4.59 8.47 -3.29
N TYR A 29 -3.33 8.74 -3.68
CA TYR A 29 -2.67 10.00 -3.36
C TYR A 29 -3.40 11.19 -3.98
N ARG A 30 -3.83 11.07 -5.25
CA ARG A 30 -4.56 12.17 -5.91
C ARG A 30 -5.89 12.45 -5.19
N LYS A 31 -6.57 11.39 -4.75
CA LYS A 31 -7.81 11.54 -3.99
C LYS A 31 -7.56 12.24 -2.65
N GLN A 32 -6.49 11.86 -1.95
CA GLN A 32 -6.12 12.48 -0.67
C GLN A 32 -5.80 13.96 -0.86
N GLU A 33 -5.08 14.30 -1.91
CA GLU A 33 -4.75 15.69 -2.22
C GLU A 33 -6.00 16.53 -2.47
N GLN A 34 -6.98 15.98 -3.18
CA GLN A 34 -8.25 16.65 -3.43
C GLN A 34 -9.03 16.89 -2.14
N GLU A 35 -9.07 15.91 -1.25
CA GLU A 35 -9.74 16.04 0.03
C GLU A 35 -9.10 17.14 0.90
N VAL A 36 -7.77 17.21 0.87
CA VAL A 36 -7.02 18.22 1.64
C VAL A 36 -7.26 19.62 1.08
N LEU A 37 -7.41 19.76 -0.25
CA LEU A 37 -7.70 21.06 -0.87
C LEU A 37 -8.99 21.71 -0.36
N VAL A 38 -9.97 20.90 0.04
CA VAL A 38 -11.22 21.40 0.62
C VAL A 38 -10.95 22.24 1.88
N TYR A 39 -9.88 21.92 2.60
CA TYR A 39 -9.46 22.63 3.80
C TYR A 39 -8.43 23.73 3.51
N LYS A 40 -8.25 24.10 2.23
CA LYS A 40 -7.32 25.15 1.79
C LYS A 40 -5.85 24.85 2.14
N MET A 41 -5.52 23.60 2.25
CA MET A 41 -4.13 23.15 2.44
C MET A 41 -3.61 22.59 1.13
N GLN A 42 -2.37 22.93 0.79
CA GLN A 42 -1.71 22.31 -0.33
C GLN A 42 -0.89 21.13 0.18
N MET A 43 -1.09 19.97 -0.44
CA MET A 43 -0.37 18.75 -0.10
C MET A 43 0.07 18.07 -1.39
N ASP A 44 1.35 17.76 -1.48
CA ASP A 44 1.92 17.00 -2.58
C ASP A 44 2.46 15.68 -2.01
N LEU A 45 1.77 14.58 -2.31
CA LEU A 45 2.16 13.25 -1.87
C LEU A 45 3.12 12.57 -2.84
N GLY A 46 3.45 13.24 -3.93
CA GLY A 46 4.36 12.70 -4.92
C GLY A 46 3.71 11.68 -5.85
N THR A 47 4.54 10.95 -6.55
CA THR A 47 4.12 9.94 -7.51
C THR A 47 5.04 8.73 -7.37
N VAL A 48 4.45 7.54 -7.40
CA VAL A 48 5.20 6.29 -7.32
C VAL A 48 5.23 5.60 -8.67
N SER A 49 6.23 4.73 -8.85
CA SER A 49 6.45 4.03 -10.12
C SER A 49 6.58 2.53 -9.89
N LYS A 50 6.40 1.77 -10.98
CA LYS A 50 6.65 0.34 -10.98
C LYS A 50 8.04 0.03 -10.44
N GLY A 51 8.12 -0.96 -9.56
CA GLY A 51 9.39 -1.39 -8.97
C GLY A 51 9.80 -0.61 -7.74
N GLN A 52 9.07 0.42 -7.39
CA GLN A 52 9.39 1.22 -6.21
C GLN A 52 9.09 0.43 -4.93
N VAL A 53 9.98 0.54 -3.97
CA VAL A 53 9.82 -0.09 -2.64
C VAL A 53 9.08 0.89 -1.74
N ILE A 54 8.00 0.41 -1.12
CA ILE A 54 7.17 1.21 -0.23
C ILE A 54 7.15 0.57 1.15
N ASP A 55 7.34 1.39 2.17
CA ASP A 55 7.19 0.98 3.57
C ASP A 55 5.96 1.68 4.16
N MET A 56 5.07 0.90 4.75
CA MET A 56 3.92 1.46 5.48
C MET A 56 3.40 0.46 6.50
N GLN A 57 2.58 0.94 7.43
CA GLN A 57 1.97 0.06 8.41
C GLN A 57 0.95 -0.86 7.75
N LEU A 58 0.79 -2.06 8.29
CA LEU A 58 -0.10 -3.08 7.70
C LEU A 58 -1.52 -2.57 7.54
N TRP A 59 -2.08 -1.90 8.54
CA TRP A 59 -3.45 -1.39 8.45
C TRP A 59 -3.62 -0.39 7.30
N GLU A 60 -2.62 0.45 7.10
CA GLU A 60 -2.63 1.46 6.04
C GLU A 60 -2.55 0.79 4.66
N LEU A 61 -1.68 -0.20 4.55
CA LEU A 61 -1.52 -0.98 3.33
C LEU A 61 -2.81 -1.68 2.95
N MET A 62 -3.49 -2.30 3.92
CA MET A 62 -4.78 -2.94 3.70
C MET A 62 -5.88 -1.94 3.36
N HIS A 63 -5.84 -0.75 3.96
CA HIS A 63 -6.81 0.30 3.66
C HIS A 63 -6.70 0.76 2.20
N ILE A 64 -5.48 0.91 1.70
CA ILE A 64 -5.24 1.38 0.33
C ILE A 64 -5.45 0.28 -0.70
N PHE A 65 -4.90 -0.91 -0.45
CA PHE A 65 -4.83 -1.99 -1.45
C PHE A 65 -5.81 -3.13 -1.21
N GLY A 66 -6.45 -3.20 -0.04
CA GLY A 66 -7.24 -4.37 0.35
C GLY A 66 -8.28 -4.79 -0.66
N LYS A 67 -8.99 -3.85 -1.25
CA LYS A 67 -10.04 -4.15 -2.24
C LYS A 67 -9.48 -4.71 -3.55
N HIS A 68 -8.17 -4.60 -3.76
CA HIS A 68 -7.47 -5.13 -4.94
C HIS A 68 -6.79 -6.47 -4.68
N LEU A 69 -6.91 -7.00 -3.47
CA LEU A 69 -6.26 -8.25 -3.06
C LEU A 69 -7.28 -9.38 -3.03
N PHE A 70 -7.58 -9.93 -4.21
CA PHE A 70 -8.49 -11.07 -4.33
C PHE A 70 -7.95 -12.05 -5.36
N VAL A 71 -8.44 -13.28 -5.32
CA VAL A 71 -8.02 -14.33 -6.26
C VAL A 71 -8.39 -13.92 -7.69
N GLY A 72 -7.39 -13.92 -8.58
CA GLY A 72 -7.59 -13.54 -9.98
C GLY A 72 -7.38 -12.05 -10.25
N ALA A 73 -7.13 -11.24 -9.20
CA ALA A 73 -6.81 -9.83 -9.39
C ALA A 73 -5.41 -9.65 -9.95
N ASP A 74 -5.17 -8.55 -10.67
CA ASP A 74 -3.83 -8.17 -11.06
C ASP A 74 -2.99 -7.89 -9.81
N GLN A 75 -1.72 -8.32 -9.83
CA GLN A 75 -0.84 -8.14 -8.69
C GLN A 75 -0.56 -6.67 -8.45
N VAL A 76 -0.78 -6.20 -7.23
CA VAL A 76 -0.39 -4.85 -6.80
C VAL A 76 1.02 -4.84 -6.22
N PHE A 77 1.46 -5.99 -5.69
CA PHE A 77 2.83 -6.17 -5.15
C PHE A 77 3.54 -7.24 -5.96
N LYS A 78 4.83 -7.05 -6.18
CA LYS A 78 5.64 -8.04 -6.90
C LYS A 78 5.55 -9.39 -6.20
N ASP A 79 5.23 -10.44 -6.96
CA ASP A 79 5.09 -11.82 -6.48
C ASP A 79 4.06 -11.97 -5.35
N ASN A 80 3.14 -11.02 -5.19
CA ASN A 80 2.18 -10.97 -4.08
C ASN A 80 2.85 -11.06 -2.71
N LYS A 81 4.08 -10.54 -2.60
CA LYS A 81 4.86 -10.63 -1.37
C LYS A 81 4.79 -9.37 -0.55
N LEU A 82 4.70 -9.59 0.74
CA LEU A 82 4.67 -8.57 1.77
C LEU A 82 5.73 -8.94 2.79
N LEU A 83 6.69 -8.06 3.01
CA LEU A 83 7.72 -8.27 4.02
C LEU A 83 7.38 -7.50 5.28
N ILE A 84 7.28 -8.19 6.39
CA ILE A 84 6.97 -7.59 7.68
C ILE A 84 8.25 -7.40 8.45
N GLU A 85 8.52 -6.17 8.88
CA GLU A 85 9.68 -5.87 9.69
C GLU A 85 9.41 -6.33 11.12
N LYS A 86 10.22 -7.24 11.61
CA LYS A 86 10.14 -7.71 12.99
C LYS A 86 11.25 -7.06 13.79
N ARG A 87 10.90 -6.63 15.00
CA ARG A 87 11.85 -6.10 15.95
C ARG A 87 12.47 -7.20 16.79
#